data_f67949a684e8cc8a0f56d8fa458ac494
#
_entry.id   f67949a684e8cc8a0f56d8fa458ac494
#
_cell.length_a   1.000
_cell.length_b   1.000
_cell.length_c   1.000
_cell.angle_alpha   90.00
_cell.angle_beta   90.00
_cell.angle_gamma   90.00
#
_symmetry.space_group_name_H-M   'P 1'
#
loop_
_entity.id
_entity.type
_entity.pdbx_description
1 polymer ?
#
loop_
_entity_poly.entity_id
_entity_poly.type
_entity_poly.pdbx_seq_one_letter_code
_entity_poly.pdbx_strand_id
1 'polypeptide(L)'
;MRRPLWILALLLALAVAGGFAWLGQWQMSIAVRSDDPELVDTETPRTLSEVSDLAKGVTEDAAGVVVDLSGEFVPGDSRVVAPRQNDGTNGAWVVGHLVTEDPERAHLAVAIGWAPSPEAAEAAIPQLEAAAGFAAPRELEGRYMPPEGPQVPKPSDDPQAMPTMIPAHFANVWADVDAPVYSGYLVLHETADVPELLAAADLDVVDSVPPLPAEKVNWLNVFYAIEWVVFAGFAVFFWFRLTRDAWEKEHELKALREAAEQEAAAGPDPERDLADSRPE
;
A
#
# COMPACT_ATOMS: atom_id res chain seq x y z
N MET A 1 20.83 -36.01 30.30
CA MET A 1 19.65 -35.37 29.68
C MET A 1 18.34 -36.20 29.79
N ARG A 2 18.34 -37.43 30.32
CA ARG A 2 17.13 -38.27 30.43
C ARG A 2 16.40 -38.19 31.78
N ARG A 3 16.67 -37.17 32.58
CA ARG A 3 15.94 -36.96 33.85
C ARG A 3 14.56 -36.36 33.58
N PRO A 4 13.50 -36.82 34.24
CA PRO A 4 12.12 -36.39 33.97
C PRO A 4 11.93 -34.86 34.08
N LEU A 5 12.72 -34.20 34.92
CA LEU A 5 12.70 -32.75 35.12
C LEU A 5 13.18 -31.97 33.87
N TRP A 6 14.21 -32.47 33.16
CA TRP A 6 14.70 -31.86 31.91
C TRP A 6 13.78 -32.14 30.72
N ILE A 7 13.06 -33.28 30.73
CA ILE A 7 12.03 -33.57 29.74
C ILE A 7 10.83 -32.61 29.95
N LEU A 8 10.43 -32.41 31.22
CA LEU A 8 9.35 -31.46 31.54
C LEU A 8 9.73 -30.02 31.15
N ALA A 9 10.99 -29.62 31.43
CA ALA A 9 11.51 -28.31 31.02
C ALA A 9 11.55 -28.15 29.49
N LEU A 10 11.85 -29.22 28.73
CA LEU A 10 11.78 -29.22 27.28
C LEU A 10 10.34 -29.03 26.78
N LEU A 11 9.41 -29.77 27.35
CA LEU A 11 7.99 -29.64 26.98
C LEU A 11 7.46 -28.24 27.25
N LEU A 12 7.87 -27.64 28.38
CA LEU A 12 7.54 -26.25 28.70
C LEU A 12 8.15 -25.27 27.66
N ALA A 13 9.44 -25.45 27.33
CA ALA A 13 10.11 -24.60 26.33
C ALA A 13 9.46 -24.72 24.96
N LEU A 14 9.05 -25.94 24.55
CA LEU A 14 8.34 -26.17 23.30
C LEU A 14 6.91 -25.58 23.33
N ALA A 15 6.22 -25.64 24.45
CA ALA A 15 4.91 -24.99 24.60
C ALA A 15 5.01 -23.47 24.47
N VAL A 16 6.02 -22.86 25.11
CA VAL A 16 6.31 -21.43 24.99
C VAL A 16 6.69 -21.06 23.56
N ALA A 17 7.59 -21.82 22.95
CA ALA A 17 7.99 -21.61 21.55
C ALA A 17 6.81 -21.75 20.60
N GLY A 18 5.92 -22.73 20.81
CA GLY A 18 4.69 -22.92 20.05
C GLY A 18 3.72 -21.75 20.19
N GLY A 19 3.59 -21.20 21.42
CA GLY A 19 2.81 -19.98 21.67
C GLY A 19 3.35 -18.77 20.91
N PHE A 20 4.66 -18.55 20.92
CA PHE A 20 5.30 -17.47 20.17
C PHE A 20 5.16 -17.68 18.66
N ALA A 21 5.33 -18.90 18.14
CA ALA A 21 5.13 -19.21 16.74
C ALA A 21 3.69 -18.95 16.30
N TRP A 22 2.71 -19.29 17.14
CA TRP A 22 1.29 -18.99 16.87
C TRP A 22 1.01 -17.48 16.85
N LEU A 23 1.59 -16.71 17.78
CA LEU A 23 1.47 -15.24 17.80
C LEU A 23 2.13 -14.62 16.54
N GLY A 24 3.29 -15.13 16.11
CA GLY A 24 3.95 -14.70 14.88
C GLY A 24 3.09 -14.97 13.66
N GLN A 25 2.47 -16.15 13.56
CA GLN A 25 1.56 -16.48 12.47
C GLN A 25 0.29 -15.60 12.50
N TRP A 26 -0.25 -15.31 13.67
CA TRP A 26 -1.40 -14.42 13.84
C TRP A 26 -1.05 -13.00 13.38
N GLN A 27 0.09 -12.44 13.80
CA GLN A 27 0.56 -11.13 13.36
C GLN A 27 0.79 -11.07 11.84
N MET A 28 1.36 -12.12 11.25
CA MET A 28 1.55 -12.22 9.80
C MET A 28 0.20 -12.24 9.08
N SER A 29 -0.78 -12.96 9.62
CA SER A 29 -2.11 -13.00 9.02
C SER A 29 -2.83 -11.65 9.03
N ILE A 30 -2.55 -10.79 10.02
CA ILE A 30 -3.06 -9.41 10.08
C ILE A 30 -2.26 -8.50 9.14
N ALA A 31 -0.94 -8.71 9.02
CA ALA A 31 -0.09 -7.91 8.14
C ALA A 31 -0.48 -8.06 6.65
N VAL A 32 -0.94 -9.25 6.26
CA VAL A 32 -1.31 -9.61 4.87
C VAL A 32 -2.82 -9.52 4.65
N ARG A 33 -3.63 -9.58 5.71
CA ARG A 33 -5.03 -9.22 5.58
C ARG A 33 -5.06 -7.72 5.31
N SER A 34 -5.24 -7.36 4.05
CA SER A 34 -5.98 -6.13 3.76
C SER A 34 -7.22 -6.19 4.66
N ASP A 35 -7.40 -5.24 5.58
CA ASP A 35 -8.73 -5.05 6.15
C ASP A 35 -9.68 -5.20 4.98
N ASP A 36 -10.65 -6.16 5.06
CA ASP A 36 -11.67 -6.24 4.01
C ASP A 36 -12.11 -4.80 3.81
N PRO A 37 -11.79 -4.14 2.69
CA PRO A 37 -12.23 -2.79 2.50
C PRO A 37 -13.74 -2.93 2.65
N GLU A 38 -14.29 -2.28 3.67
CA GLU A 38 -15.73 -2.13 3.75
C GLU A 38 -16.12 -1.74 2.34
N LEU A 39 -16.78 -2.68 1.63
CA LEU A 39 -16.99 -2.57 0.19
C LEU A 39 -17.74 -1.26 -0.01
N VAL A 40 -16.99 -0.20 -0.26
CA VAL A 40 -17.58 1.10 -0.57
C VAL A 40 -18.40 0.86 -1.82
N ASP A 41 -19.69 1.09 -1.73
CA ASP A 41 -20.54 1.07 -2.91
C ASP A 41 -20.09 2.18 -3.85
N THR A 42 -19.30 1.79 -4.85
CA THR A 42 -18.73 2.70 -5.84
C THR A 42 -19.67 2.93 -7.03
N GLU A 43 -20.71 2.10 -7.17
CA GLU A 43 -21.57 2.09 -8.36
C GLU A 43 -22.87 2.87 -8.17
N THR A 44 -23.34 3.09 -6.95
CA THR A 44 -24.50 3.94 -6.70
C THR A 44 -24.12 5.41 -6.82
N PRO A 45 -24.71 6.17 -7.80
CA PRO A 45 -24.40 7.59 -8.00
C PRO A 45 -24.67 8.42 -6.75
N ARG A 46 -23.76 9.33 -6.43
CA ARG A 46 -23.84 10.28 -5.32
C ARG A 46 -23.46 11.67 -5.82
N THR A 47 -23.94 12.71 -5.17
CA THR A 47 -23.54 14.08 -5.55
C THR A 47 -22.05 14.31 -5.27
N LEU A 48 -21.31 14.89 -6.21
CA LEU A 48 -19.87 15.14 -6.09
C LEU A 48 -19.51 15.90 -4.80
N SER A 49 -20.29 16.91 -4.42
CA SER A 49 -20.08 17.69 -3.19
C SER A 49 -20.29 16.91 -1.90
N GLU A 50 -20.99 15.77 -1.93
CA GLU A 50 -21.12 14.86 -0.78
C GLU A 50 -19.94 13.91 -0.68
N VAL A 51 -19.29 13.60 -1.81
CA VAL A 51 -18.21 12.65 -1.91
C VAL A 51 -16.85 13.32 -1.70
N SER A 52 -16.68 14.55 -2.18
CA SER A 52 -15.40 15.26 -2.17
C SER A 52 -15.50 16.62 -1.51
N ASP A 53 -14.55 16.89 -0.60
CA ASP A 53 -14.34 18.18 0.06
C ASP A 53 -13.20 18.91 -0.65
N LEU A 54 -13.43 20.11 -1.14
CA LEU A 54 -12.45 20.94 -1.85
C LEU A 54 -11.20 21.27 -1.01
N ALA A 55 -11.34 21.28 0.32
CA ALA A 55 -10.22 21.56 1.22
C ALA A 55 -9.36 20.31 1.53
N LYS A 56 -9.80 19.14 1.11
CA LYS A 56 -9.15 17.86 1.38
C LYS A 56 -8.76 17.16 0.09
N GLY A 57 -7.80 16.25 0.18
CA GLY A 57 -7.52 15.30 -0.90
C GLY A 57 -8.64 14.28 -1.07
N VAL A 58 -8.61 13.52 -2.15
CA VAL A 58 -9.53 12.40 -2.36
C VAL A 58 -9.28 11.34 -1.32
N THR A 59 -10.29 11.01 -0.53
CA THR A 59 -10.23 9.97 0.50
C THR A 59 -10.41 8.58 -0.12
N GLU A 60 -10.06 7.51 0.60
CA GLU A 60 -10.18 6.14 0.08
C GLU A 60 -11.64 5.75 -0.21
N ASP A 61 -12.57 6.26 0.58
CA ASP A 61 -14.02 6.06 0.43
C ASP A 61 -14.67 6.92 -0.66
N ALA A 62 -13.96 7.96 -1.14
CA ALA A 62 -14.35 8.79 -2.28
C ALA A 62 -13.77 8.29 -3.61
N ALA A 63 -12.65 7.57 -3.54
CA ALA A 63 -11.94 7.11 -4.73
C ALA A 63 -12.71 6.04 -5.51
N GLY A 64 -13.02 6.33 -6.77
CA GLY A 64 -13.72 5.40 -7.65
C GLY A 64 -15.24 5.40 -7.52
N VAL A 65 -15.83 6.29 -6.72
CA VAL A 65 -17.28 6.42 -6.59
C VAL A 65 -17.86 7.08 -7.83
N VAL A 66 -18.98 6.57 -8.31
CA VAL A 66 -19.78 7.22 -9.35
C VAL A 66 -20.46 8.45 -8.76
N VAL A 67 -20.32 9.59 -9.43
CA VAL A 67 -20.88 10.86 -8.96
C VAL A 67 -21.71 11.55 -10.03
N ASP A 68 -22.76 12.25 -9.56
CA ASP A 68 -23.56 13.17 -10.34
C ASP A 68 -23.13 14.61 -10.03
N LEU A 69 -23.06 15.43 -11.06
CA LEU A 69 -22.77 16.85 -10.94
C LEU A 69 -23.34 17.64 -12.11
N SER A 70 -23.50 18.94 -11.91
CA SER A 70 -23.84 19.88 -12.98
C SER A 70 -22.69 20.83 -13.24
N GLY A 71 -22.44 21.18 -14.49
CA GLY A 71 -21.36 22.10 -14.85
C GLY A 71 -21.32 22.45 -16.32
N GLU A 72 -20.43 23.35 -16.67
CA GLU A 72 -20.16 23.79 -18.03
C GLU A 72 -18.68 23.60 -18.39
N PHE A 73 -18.40 23.09 -19.59
CA PHE A 73 -17.05 22.99 -20.10
C PHE A 73 -16.53 24.34 -20.60
N VAL A 74 -15.25 24.60 -20.37
CA VAL A 74 -14.55 25.82 -20.81
C VAL A 74 -13.82 25.52 -22.13
N PRO A 75 -14.27 26.11 -23.26
CA PRO A 75 -13.59 25.95 -24.55
C PRO A 75 -12.19 26.56 -24.54
N GLY A 76 -11.26 25.91 -25.24
CA GLY A 76 -9.83 26.31 -25.31
C GLY A 76 -8.95 25.69 -24.23
N ASP A 77 -9.55 25.10 -23.22
CA ASP A 77 -8.84 24.50 -22.08
C ASP A 77 -8.75 22.96 -22.14
N SER A 78 -9.27 22.34 -23.21
CA SER A 78 -9.10 20.89 -23.40
C SER A 78 -7.64 20.51 -23.65
N ARG A 79 -7.20 19.39 -23.12
CA ARG A 79 -5.81 18.89 -23.21
C ARG A 79 -5.81 17.39 -23.50
N VAL A 80 -4.69 16.92 -24.07
CA VAL A 80 -4.45 15.50 -24.32
C VAL A 80 -3.61 14.92 -23.20
N VAL A 81 -4.04 13.77 -22.68
CA VAL A 81 -3.29 12.97 -21.71
C VAL A 81 -2.93 11.63 -22.34
N ALA A 82 -1.63 11.34 -22.45
CA ALA A 82 -1.13 10.13 -23.09
C ALA A 82 0.16 9.62 -22.42
N PRO A 83 0.41 8.28 -22.42
CA PRO A 83 -0.44 7.22 -22.96
C PRO A 83 -1.63 6.86 -22.06
N ARG A 84 -2.74 6.44 -22.68
CA ARG A 84 -3.94 5.95 -21.98
C ARG A 84 -4.45 4.67 -22.63
N GLN A 85 -4.83 3.71 -21.80
CA GLN A 85 -5.45 2.48 -22.27
C GLN A 85 -6.98 2.60 -22.24
N ASN A 86 -7.62 2.02 -23.24
CA ASN A 86 -9.04 1.81 -23.30
C ASN A 86 -9.27 0.38 -23.82
N ASP A 87 -9.94 -0.46 -23.06
CA ASP A 87 -10.15 -1.87 -23.38
C ASP A 87 -8.86 -2.61 -23.86
N GLY A 88 -7.76 -2.35 -23.12
CA GLY A 88 -6.44 -2.94 -23.41
C GLY A 88 -5.68 -2.34 -24.59
N THR A 89 -6.24 -1.38 -25.32
CA THR A 89 -5.62 -0.68 -26.44
C THR A 89 -5.00 0.63 -25.98
N ASN A 90 -3.75 0.89 -26.37
CA ASN A 90 -3.09 2.15 -26.06
C ASN A 90 -3.58 3.29 -26.96
N GLY A 91 -3.82 4.44 -26.38
CA GLY A 91 -4.26 5.65 -27.03
C GLY A 91 -4.05 6.87 -26.14
N ALA A 92 -4.97 7.80 -26.19
CA ALA A 92 -4.94 9.05 -25.44
C ALA A 92 -6.35 9.46 -24.97
N TRP A 93 -6.43 10.20 -23.88
CA TRP A 93 -7.67 10.86 -23.42
C TRP A 93 -7.70 12.32 -23.87
N VAL A 94 -8.88 12.76 -24.23
CA VAL A 94 -9.19 14.18 -24.26
C VAL A 94 -9.78 14.56 -22.91
N VAL A 95 -9.11 15.50 -22.25
CA VAL A 95 -9.48 15.99 -20.91
C VAL A 95 -9.95 17.42 -21.01
N GLY A 96 -11.18 17.68 -20.60
CA GLY A 96 -11.79 18.99 -20.56
C GLY A 96 -11.67 19.66 -19.20
N HIS A 97 -11.77 20.98 -19.22
CA HIS A 97 -11.93 21.83 -18.05
C HIS A 97 -13.42 22.05 -17.79
N LEU A 98 -13.93 21.59 -16.67
CA LEU A 98 -15.32 21.80 -16.24
C LEU A 98 -15.35 22.79 -15.08
N VAL A 99 -16.30 23.74 -15.10
CA VAL A 99 -16.67 24.58 -13.97
C VAL A 99 -18.00 24.07 -13.44
N THR A 100 -18.04 23.67 -12.16
CA THR A 100 -19.25 23.14 -11.52
C THR A 100 -20.29 24.22 -11.27
N GLU A 101 -21.58 23.85 -11.22
CA GLU A 101 -22.67 24.77 -10.88
C GLU A 101 -22.94 24.87 -9.38
N ASP A 102 -22.12 24.19 -8.54
CA ASP A 102 -22.21 24.36 -7.10
C ASP A 102 -21.87 25.81 -6.65
N PRO A 103 -22.15 26.18 -5.40
CA PRO A 103 -21.93 27.56 -4.93
C PRO A 103 -20.47 28.01 -5.03
N GLU A 104 -19.53 27.08 -4.96
CA GLU A 104 -18.08 27.32 -5.04
C GLU A 104 -17.61 27.53 -6.47
N ARG A 105 -18.38 27.11 -7.49
CA ARG A 105 -18.00 27.12 -8.92
C ARG A 105 -16.61 26.53 -9.15
N ALA A 106 -16.39 25.37 -8.50
CA ALA A 106 -15.08 24.75 -8.49
C ALA A 106 -14.69 24.18 -9.86
N HIS A 107 -13.39 24.15 -10.12
CA HIS A 107 -12.83 23.61 -11.36
C HIS A 107 -12.57 22.12 -11.24
N LEU A 108 -12.86 21.35 -12.28
CA LEU A 108 -12.71 19.91 -12.32
C LEU A 108 -12.09 19.46 -13.66
N ALA A 109 -11.08 18.60 -13.59
CA ALA A 109 -10.55 17.90 -14.77
C ALA A 109 -11.45 16.71 -15.12
N VAL A 110 -11.91 16.64 -16.36
CA VAL A 110 -12.83 15.59 -16.82
C VAL A 110 -12.24 14.89 -18.04
N ALA A 111 -11.97 13.59 -17.92
CA ALA A 111 -11.65 12.73 -19.06
C ALA A 111 -12.94 12.48 -19.86
N ILE A 112 -13.08 13.20 -20.97
CA ILE A 112 -14.31 13.24 -21.77
C ILE A 112 -14.41 12.03 -22.70
N GLY A 113 -13.31 11.69 -23.40
CA GLY A 113 -13.29 10.60 -24.35
C GLY A 113 -11.88 10.10 -24.65
N TRP A 114 -11.81 8.96 -25.32
CA TRP A 114 -10.58 8.31 -25.73
C TRP A 114 -10.41 8.33 -27.25
N ALA A 115 -9.17 8.48 -27.71
CA ALA A 115 -8.77 8.36 -29.10
C ALA A 115 -7.61 7.36 -29.26
N PRO A 116 -7.47 6.71 -30.45
CA PRO A 116 -6.47 5.65 -30.64
C PRO A 116 -5.01 6.14 -30.69
N SER A 117 -4.78 7.45 -30.74
CA SER A 117 -3.44 8.04 -30.65
C SER A 117 -3.49 9.46 -30.09
N PRO A 118 -2.38 10.00 -29.59
CA PRO A 118 -2.30 11.40 -29.15
C PRO A 118 -2.66 12.38 -30.27
N GLU A 119 -2.24 12.13 -31.49
CA GLU A 119 -2.52 12.98 -32.66
C GLU A 119 -4.03 12.98 -33.00
N ALA A 120 -4.69 11.82 -32.89
CA ALA A 120 -6.14 11.73 -33.05
C ALA A 120 -6.89 12.50 -31.96
N ALA A 121 -6.41 12.40 -30.72
CA ALA A 121 -6.96 13.16 -29.59
C ALA A 121 -6.80 14.68 -29.77
N GLU A 122 -5.63 15.13 -30.22
CA GLU A 122 -5.39 16.55 -30.55
C GLU A 122 -6.31 17.04 -31.67
N ALA A 123 -6.50 16.24 -32.72
CA ALA A 123 -7.39 16.56 -33.83
C ALA A 123 -8.88 16.59 -33.41
N ALA A 124 -9.26 15.83 -32.41
CA ALA A 124 -10.61 15.77 -31.88
C ALA A 124 -11.00 17.03 -31.07
N ILE A 125 -10.05 17.68 -30.37
CA ILE A 125 -10.33 18.82 -29.50
C ILE A 125 -11.11 19.96 -30.21
N PRO A 126 -10.69 20.48 -31.38
CA PRO A 126 -11.43 21.55 -32.06
C PRO A 126 -12.87 21.14 -32.45
N GLN A 127 -13.06 19.88 -32.79
CA GLN A 127 -14.38 19.34 -33.18
C GLN A 127 -15.29 19.19 -31.95
N LEU A 128 -14.72 18.69 -30.84
CA LEU A 128 -15.41 18.57 -29.54
C LEU A 128 -15.86 19.92 -29.03
N GLU A 129 -14.95 20.91 -28.99
CA GLU A 129 -15.24 22.25 -28.46
C GLU A 129 -16.18 23.06 -29.37
N ALA A 130 -16.21 22.75 -30.66
CA ALA A 130 -17.19 23.35 -31.62
C ALA A 130 -18.56 22.66 -31.61
N ALA A 131 -18.67 21.50 -30.96
CA ALA A 131 -19.95 20.79 -30.91
C ALA A 131 -21.02 21.58 -30.22
N ALA A 132 -22.24 21.49 -30.74
CA ALA A 132 -23.39 22.21 -30.16
C ALA A 132 -23.58 21.78 -28.70
N GLY A 133 -23.61 22.76 -27.80
CA GLY A 133 -23.83 22.54 -26.38
C GLY A 133 -22.59 22.14 -25.59
N PHE A 134 -21.36 22.14 -26.17
CA PHE A 134 -20.13 21.85 -25.40
C PHE A 134 -19.98 22.74 -24.17
N ALA A 135 -20.14 24.06 -24.35
CA ALA A 135 -20.08 25.06 -23.26
C ALA A 135 -21.42 25.31 -22.58
N ALA A 136 -22.48 24.52 -22.87
CA ALA A 136 -23.74 24.68 -22.20
C ALA A 136 -23.76 23.93 -20.86
N PRO A 137 -24.46 24.46 -19.84
CA PRO A 137 -24.69 23.73 -18.60
C PRO A 137 -25.34 22.39 -18.86
N ARG A 138 -24.86 21.37 -18.18
CA ARG A 138 -25.33 19.99 -18.31
C ARG A 138 -25.22 19.18 -17.04
N GLU A 139 -26.08 18.20 -16.90
CA GLU A 139 -25.97 17.16 -15.91
C GLU A 139 -25.00 16.10 -16.42
N LEU A 140 -24.03 15.74 -15.60
CA LEU A 140 -23.00 14.77 -15.89
C LEU A 140 -22.98 13.70 -14.83
N GLU A 141 -22.70 12.46 -15.26
CA GLU A 141 -22.36 11.35 -14.39
C GLU A 141 -20.98 10.85 -14.78
N GLY A 142 -20.21 10.44 -13.79
CA GLY A 142 -18.88 9.86 -14.04
C GLY A 142 -18.26 9.31 -12.79
N ARG A 143 -17.13 8.63 -12.96
CA ARG A 143 -16.36 8.06 -11.86
C ARG A 143 -15.35 9.07 -11.35
N TYR A 144 -15.44 9.42 -10.06
CA TYR A 144 -14.49 10.33 -9.41
C TYR A 144 -13.23 9.59 -8.98
N MET A 145 -12.10 9.97 -9.56
CA MET A 145 -10.83 9.29 -9.40
C MET A 145 -9.82 10.11 -8.61
N PRO A 146 -8.98 9.48 -7.80
CA PRO A 146 -7.89 10.17 -7.12
C PRO A 146 -6.83 10.66 -8.13
N PRO A 147 -6.06 11.72 -7.78
CA PRO A 147 -4.98 12.20 -8.63
C PRO A 147 -3.92 11.12 -8.80
N GLU A 148 -3.36 11.04 -9.98
CA GLU A 148 -2.24 10.15 -10.26
C GLU A 148 -0.91 10.71 -9.73
N GLY A 149 0.04 9.83 -9.48
CA GLY A 149 1.39 10.23 -9.09
C GLY A 149 2.17 10.85 -10.27
N PRO A 150 3.09 11.80 -10.01
CA PRO A 150 3.94 12.36 -11.05
C PRO A 150 4.87 11.29 -11.63
N GLN A 151 5.01 11.28 -12.95
CA GLN A 151 6.01 10.45 -13.62
C GLN A 151 7.35 11.20 -13.68
N VAL A 152 8.44 10.45 -13.56
CA VAL A 152 9.80 11.03 -13.71
C VAL A 152 10.04 11.24 -15.21
N PRO A 153 10.21 12.49 -15.70
CA PRO A 153 10.44 12.76 -17.10
C PRO A 153 11.75 12.12 -17.58
N LYS A 154 11.75 11.57 -18.77
CA LYS A 154 12.96 11.12 -19.47
C LYS A 154 13.47 12.27 -20.34
N PRO A 155 14.78 12.31 -20.68
CA PRO A 155 15.34 13.36 -21.54
C PRO A 155 14.74 13.40 -22.97
N SER A 156 14.07 12.32 -23.39
CA SER A 156 13.40 12.21 -24.70
C SER A 156 11.96 12.66 -24.69
N ASP A 157 11.38 12.90 -23.52
CA ASP A 157 9.97 13.22 -23.39
C ASP A 157 9.73 14.70 -23.76
N ASP A 158 8.58 14.96 -24.38
CA ASP A 158 8.13 16.31 -24.65
C ASP A 158 7.85 17.02 -23.31
N PRO A 159 8.47 18.16 -23.01
CA PRO A 159 8.22 18.90 -21.79
C PRO A 159 6.77 19.39 -21.64
N GLN A 160 6.01 19.44 -22.74
CA GLN A 160 4.60 19.86 -22.73
C GLN A 160 3.63 18.67 -22.66
N ALA A 161 4.14 17.44 -22.77
CA ALA A 161 3.29 16.26 -22.67
C ALA A 161 2.69 16.13 -21.25
N MET A 162 1.44 15.71 -21.21
CA MET A 162 0.72 15.43 -19.96
C MET A 162 0.51 13.90 -19.84
N PRO A 163 1.42 13.18 -19.19
CA PRO A 163 1.31 11.72 -19.09
C PRO A 163 0.39 11.25 -17.96
N THR A 164 -0.05 12.14 -17.08
CA THR A 164 -0.77 11.79 -15.84
C THR A 164 -1.93 12.74 -15.57
N MET A 165 -2.97 12.21 -14.93
CA MET A 165 -4.12 12.96 -14.45
C MET A 165 -3.81 13.60 -13.09
N ILE A 166 -3.19 14.77 -13.13
CA ILE A 166 -2.88 15.58 -11.95
C ILE A 166 -3.65 16.90 -12.03
N PRO A 167 -4.78 17.08 -11.31
CA PRO A 167 -5.61 18.29 -11.38
C PRO A 167 -4.84 19.59 -11.14
N ALA A 168 -3.88 19.59 -10.23
CA ALA A 168 -3.02 20.74 -9.99
C ALA A 168 -2.15 21.13 -11.21
N HIS A 169 -1.82 20.18 -12.09
CA HIS A 169 -1.11 20.48 -13.34
C HIS A 169 -2.04 21.18 -14.34
N PHE A 170 -3.26 20.67 -14.48
CA PHE A 170 -4.28 21.30 -15.34
C PHE A 170 -4.58 22.74 -14.91
N ALA A 171 -4.71 22.99 -13.60
CA ALA A 171 -4.93 24.33 -13.05
C ALA A 171 -3.83 25.33 -13.46
N ASN A 172 -2.60 24.89 -13.72
CA ASN A 172 -1.51 25.77 -14.16
C ASN A 172 -1.52 26.04 -15.68
N VAL A 173 -2.26 25.28 -16.48
CA VAL A 173 -2.32 25.41 -17.95
C VAL A 173 -3.68 25.88 -18.47
N TRP A 174 -4.70 25.92 -17.63
CA TRP A 174 -6.00 26.52 -17.92
C TRP A 174 -5.91 28.04 -17.91
N ALA A 175 -6.75 28.68 -18.72
CA ALA A 175 -6.67 30.13 -18.91
C ALA A 175 -7.14 30.93 -17.69
N ASP A 176 -8.27 30.55 -17.11
CA ASP A 176 -8.88 31.25 -15.98
C ASP A 176 -9.24 30.23 -14.88
N VAL A 177 -8.52 30.29 -13.76
CA VAL A 177 -8.81 29.49 -12.56
C VAL A 177 -8.93 30.47 -11.39
N ASP A 178 -10.15 30.94 -11.16
CA ASP A 178 -10.48 31.94 -10.15
C ASP A 178 -11.18 31.35 -8.90
N ALA A 179 -11.41 30.04 -8.90
CA ALA A 179 -12.06 29.30 -7.83
C ALA A 179 -11.25 28.04 -7.46
N PRO A 180 -11.61 27.32 -6.38
CA PRO A 180 -10.95 26.09 -5.99
C PRO A 180 -10.98 25.03 -7.08
N VAL A 181 -9.96 24.15 -7.10
CA VAL A 181 -9.87 23.02 -8.02
C VAL A 181 -10.04 21.74 -7.23
N TYR A 182 -10.90 20.85 -7.69
CA TYR A 182 -11.03 19.51 -7.11
C TYR A 182 -9.70 18.76 -7.19
N SER A 183 -9.33 18.10 -6.11
CA SER A 183 -8.07 17.34 -6.03
C SER A 183 -8.07 16.03 -6.83
N GLY A 184 -9.26 15.50 -7.14
CA GLY A 184 -9.48 14.37 -8.04
C GLY A 184 -9.88 14.81 -9.44
N TYR A 185 -10.14 13.84 -10.31
CA TYR A 185 -10.65 14.04 -11.66
C TYR A 185 -11.85 13.15 -11.93
N LEU A 186 -12.63 13.47 -12.94
CA LEU A 186 -13.78 12.69 -13.37
C LEU A 186 -13.44 11.88 -14.63
N VAL A 187 -13.83 10.62 -14.68
CA VAL A 187 -13.96 9.83 -15.92
C VAL A 187 -15.42 9.83 -16.30
N LEU A 188 -15.73 10.47 -17.42
CA LEU A 188 -17.10 10.72 -17.85
C LEU A 188 -17.77 9.41 -18.28
N HIS A 189 -18.99 9.18 -17.78
CA HIS A 189 -19.85 8.09 -18.20
C HIS A 189 -20.74 8.51 -19.39
N GLU A 190 -21.24 7.51 -20.10
CA GLU A 190 -22.17 7.70 -21.21
C GLU A 190 -23.57 8.05 -20.68
N THR A 191 -23.82 9.33 -20.47
CA THR A 191 -25.13 9.87 -20.12
C THR A 191 -25.82 10.48 -21.34
N ALA A 192 -27.07 10.94 -21.22
CA ALA A 192 -27.96 11.27 -22.33
C ALA A 192 -27.33 12.13 -23.46
N ASP A 193 -26.51 13.13 -23.12
CA ASP A 193 -25.96 14.09 -24.10
C ASP A 193 -24.48 13.79 -24.48
N VAL A 194 -23.82 12.88 -23.77
CA VAL A 194 -22.39 12.53 -23.98
C VAL A 194 -22.16 11.83 -25.32
N PRO A 195 -22.99 10.87 -25.77
CA PRO A 195 -22.81 10.21 -27.04
C PRO A 195 -22.75 11.15 -28.25
N GLU A 196 -23.57 12.20 -28.27
CA GLU A 196 -23.57 13.18 -29.35
C GLU A 196 -22.29 14.01 -29.37
N LEU A 197 -21.75 14.34 -28.19
CA LEU A 197 -20.50 15.05 -28.02
C LEU A 197 -19.31 14.22 -28.50
N LEU A 198 -19.23 12.95 -28.10
CA LEU A 198 -18.20 12.01 -28.52
C LEU A 198 -18.24 11.74 -30.02
N ALA A 199 -19.43 11.50 -30.55
CA ALA A 199 -19.61 11.26 -31.98
C ALA A 199 -19.23 12.48 -32.85
N ALA A 200 -19.44 13.70 -32.38
CA ALA A 200 -19.04 14.92 -33.09
C ALA A 200 -17.51 15.05 -33.23
N ALA A 201 -16.75 14.43 -32.35
CA ALA A 201 -15.30 14.49 -32.29
C ALA A 201 -14.59 13.16 -32.65
N ASP A 202 -15.33 12.14 -33.05
CA ASP A 202 -14.80 10.78 -33.33
C ASP A 202 -14.01 10.21 -32.14
N LEU A 203 -14.59 10.36 -30.93
CA LEU A 203 -14.04 9.85 -29.68
C LEU A 203 -14.85 8.66 -29.18
N ASP A 204 -14.16 7.70 -28.59
CA ASP A 204 -14.77 6.59 -27.88
C ASP A 204 -15.00 6.94 -26.39
N VAL A 205 -15.94 6.25 -25.76
CA VAL A 205 -16.17 6.33 -24.30
C VAL A 205 -14.92 5.84 -23.58
N VAL A 206 -14.55 6.49 -22.50
CA VAL A 206 -13.44 6.05 -21.63
C VAL A 206 -13.89 4.88 -20.77
N ASP A 207 -13.12 3.79 -20.80
CA ASP A 207 -13.33 2.66 -19.89
C ASP A 207 -13.15 3.10 -18.43
N SER A 208 -14.21 2.93 -17.65
CA SER A 208 -14.32 3.43 -16.28
C SER A 208 -14.34 2.27 -15.28
N VAL A 209 -13.17 1.94 -14.76
CA VAL A 209 -13.01 0.88 -13.76
C VAL A 209 -12.62 1.50 -12.40
N PRO A 210 -13.26 1.09 -11.29
CA PRO A 210 -12.85 1.56 -9.98
C PRO A 210 -11.39 1.20 -9.71
N PRO A 211 -10.62 2.06 -9.03
CA PRO A 211 -9.24 1.76 -8.69
C PRO A 211 -9.20 0.54 -7.78
N LEU A 212 -8.28 -0.39 -8.06
CA LEU A 212 -8.06 -1.52 -7.17
C LEU A 212 -7.63 -1.00 -5.79
N PRO A 213 -8.20 -1.53 -4.70
CA PRO A 213 -7.74 -1.19 -3.35
C PRO A 213 -6.23 -1.42 -3.26
N ALA A 214 -5.49 -0.44 -2.78
CA ALA A 214 -4.06 -0.60 -2.58
C ALA A 214 -3.82 -1.70 -1.53
N GLU A 215 -3.15 -2.78 -1.91
CA GLU A 215 -2.68 -3.79 -0.96
C GLU A 215 -1.69 -3.13 0.00
N LYS A 216 -2.17 -2.75 1.17
CA LYS A 216 -1.34 -2.17 2.23
C LYS A 216 -0.76 -3.28 3.08
N VAL A 217 0.48 -3.68 2.82
CA VAL A 217 1.22 -4.54 3.74
C VAL A 217 1.58 -3.72 4.98
N ASN A 218 1.06 -4.11 6.13
CA ASN A 218 1.44 -3.49 7.40
C ASN A 218 2.81 -4.02 7.84
N TRP A 219 3.88 -3.34 7.42
CA TRP A 219 5.27 -3.70 7.71
C TRP A 219 5.57 -3.78 9.20
N LEU A 220 4.86 -3.03 10.05
CA LEU A 220 5.02 -3.11 11.49
C LEU A 220 4.57 -4.49 12.01
N ASN A 221 3.46 -5.02 11.52
CA ASN A 221 2.99 -6.35 11.89
C ASN A 221 3.91 -7.45 11.34
N VAL A 222 4.50 -7.26 10.16
CA VAL A 222 5.54 -8.18 9.62
C VAL A 222 6.76 -8.18 10.55
N PHE A 223 7.19 -7.03 11.00
CA PHE A 223 8.33 -6.91 11.92
C PHE A 223 8.05 -7.62 13.25
N TYR A 224 6.89 -7.42 13.86
CA TYR A 224 6.48 -8.13 15.06
C TYR A 224 6.37 -9.64 14.84
N ALA A 225 5.90 -10.09 13.69
CA ALA A 225 5.86 -11.52 13.38
C ALA A 225 7.26 -12.16 13.40
N ILE A 226 8.26 -11.47 12.85
CA ILE A 226 9.67 -11.91 12.89
C ILE A 226 10.18 -11.93 14.33
N GLU A 227 9.87 -10.92 15.14
CA GLU A 227 10.27 -10.84 16.55
C GLU A 227 9.75 -12.05 17.34
N TRP A 228 8.50 -12.44 17.14
CA TRP A 228 7.91 -13.63 17.77
C TRP A 228 8.65 -14.93 17.40
N VAL A 229 9.08 -15.07 16.16
CA VAL A 229 9.88 -16.23 15.71
C VAL A 229 11.24 -16.26 16.42
N VAL A 230 11.86 -15.10 16.59
CA VAL A 230 13.12 -14.97 17.34
C VAL A 230 12.93 -15.38 18.81
N PHE A 231 11.85 -14.94 19.47
CA PHE A 231 11.55 -15.35 20.84
C PHE A 231 11.28 -16.85 20.97
N ALA A 232 10.62 -17.46 19.98
CA ALA A 232 10.47 -18.91 19.95
C ALA A 232 11.83 -19.62 19.88
N GLY A 233 12.75 -19.13 19.05
CA GLY A 233 14.13 -19.62 18.98
C GLY A 233 14.89 -19.46 20.31
N PHE A 234 14.74 -18.34 21.00
CA PHE A 234 15.34 -18.12 22.30
C PHE A 234 14.81 -19.07 23.37
N ALA A 235 13.52 -19.40 23.39
CA ALA A 235 12.96 -20.34 24.37
C ALA A 235 13.67 -21.73 24.27
N VAL A 236 13.88 -22.22 23.06
CA VAL A 236 14.59 -23.48 22.81
C VAL A 236 16.08 -23.36 23.11
N PHE A 237 16.70 -22.25 22.71
CA PHE A 237 18.12 -21.98 22.97
C PHE A 237 18.41 -21.92 24.48
N PHE A 238 17.62 -21.23 25.28
CA PHE A 238 17.81 -21.16 26.73
C PHE A 238 17.65 -22.53 27.41
N TRP A 239 16.63 -23.30 26.98
CA TRP A 239 16.51 -24.68 27.46
C TRP A 239 17.77 -25.48 27.18
N PHE A 240 18.29 -25.45 25.96
CA PHE A 240 19.51 -26.17 25.56
C PHE A 240 20.72 -25.74 26.39
N ARG A 241 20.93 -24.44 26.53
CA ARG A 241 22.02 -23.86 27.30
C ARG A 241 21.97 -24.26 28.77
N LEU A 242 20.82 -24.10 29.41
CA LEU A 242 20.66 -24.49 30.84
C LEU A 242 20.87 -25.99 31.06
N THR A 243 20.42 -26.82 30.14
CA THR A 243 20.58 -28.26 30.21
C THR A 243 22.05 -28.65 30.05
N ARG A 244 22.77 -27.98 29.16
CA ARG A 244 24.19 -28.16 28.92
C ARG A 244 25.02 -27.73 30.16
N ASP A 245 24.76 -26.54 30.67
CA ASP A 245 25.46 -26.03 31.85
C ASP A 245 25.27 -26.93 33.07
N ALA A 246 24.06 -27.46 33.26
CA ALA A 246 23.78 -28.42 34.32
C ALA A 246 24.48 -29.77 34.11
N TRP A 247 24.60 -30.24 32.88
CA TRP A 247 25.32 -31.47 32.54
C TRP A 247 26.83 -31.30 32.77
N GLU A 248 27.42 -30.18 32.37
CA GLU A 248 28.84 -29.87 32.59
C GLU A 248 29.17 -29.84 34.11
N LYS A 249 28.37 -29.13 34.91
CA LYS A 249 28.54 -29.11 36.39
C LYS A 249 28.39 -30.46 37.03
N GLU A 250 27.49 -31.31 36.57
CA GLU A 250 27.32 -32.67 37.13
C GLU A 250 28.55 -33.55 36.84
N HIS A 251 29.15 -33.42 35.64
CA HIS A 251 30.35 -34.16 35.27
C HIS A 251 31.57 -33.68 36.05
N GLU A 252 31.72 -32.38 36.23
CA GLU A 252 32.79 -31.79 37.04
C GLU A 252 32.69 -32.25 38.51
N LEU A 253 31.50 -32.22 39.11
CA LEU A 253 31.26 -32.70 40.46
C LEU A 253 31.55 -34.21 40.63
N LYS A 254 31.25 -35.03 39.60
CA LYS A 254 31.57 -36.44 39.63
C LYS A 254 33.08 -36.68 39.54
N ALA A 255 33.76 -35.98 38.66
CA ALA A 255 35.22 -36.08 38.53
C ALA A 255 35.92 -35.65 39.84
N LEU A 256 35.48 -34.59 40.48
CA LEU A 256 36.01 -34.17 41.78
C LEU A 256 35.77 -35.20 42.89
N ARG A 257 34.58 -35.85 42.93
CA ARG A 257 34.30 -36.93 43.89
C ARG A 257 35.17 -38.15 43.66
N GLU A 258 35.31 -38.59 42.41
CA GLU A 258 36.16 -39.71 42.03
C GLU A 258 37.62 -39.43 42.38
N ALA A 259 38.12 -38.22 42.16
CA ALA A 259 39.46 -37.80 42.56
C ALA A 259 39.66 -37.83 44.08
N ALA A 260 38.68 -37.30 44.84
CA ALA A 260 38.73 -37.32 46.31
C ALA A 260 38.66 -38.76 46.88
N GLU A 261 37.85 -39.64 46.28
CA GLU A 261 37.77 -41.05 46.65
C GLU A 261 39.11 -41.80 46.37
N GLN A 262 39.77 -41.51 45.25
CA GLN A 262 41.06 -42.03 44.90
C GLN A 262 42.18 -41.58 45.84
N GLU A 263 42.16 -40.29 46.22
CA GLU A 263 43.11 -39.73 47.19
C GLU A 263 42.88 -40.32 48.60
N ALA A 264 41.65 -40.51 49.03
CA ALA A 264 41.31 -41.18 50.27
C ALA A 264 41.72 -42.68 50.28
N ALA A 265 41.60 -43.37 49.13
CA ALA A 265 41.99 -44.76 48.98
C ALA A 265 43.53 -44.99 48.93
N ALA A 266 44.28 -43.98 48.47
CA ALA A 266 45.74 -44.02 48.39
C ALA A 266 46.43 -43.97 49.79
N GLY A 267 45.70 -43.56 50.83
CA GLY A 267 46.20 -43.46 52.20
C GLY A 267 47.22 -42.34 52.40
N PRO A 268 47.64 -42.07 53.65
CA PRO A 268 48.64 -41.05 53.89
C PRO A 268 50.00 -41.56 53.32
N ASP A 269 50.61 -40.74 52.47
CA ASP A 269 51.92 -41.02 51.87
C ASP A 269 52.99 -41.10 52.96
N PRO A 270 53.53 -42.28 53.22
CA PRO A 270 54.50 -42.47 54.32
C PRO A 270 55.82 -41.71 54.10
N GLU A 271 56.14 -41.26 52.88
CA GLU A 271 57.33 -40.46 52.61
C GLU A 271 57.16 -38.96 52.96
N ARG A 272 55.99 -38.47 53.07
CA ARG A 272 55.73 -37.06 53.44
C ARG A 272 55.94 -36.85 54.99
N ASP A 273 55.61 -37.84 55.81
CA ASP A 273 55.79 -37.80 57.24
C ASP A 273 57.25 -37.91 57.65
N LEU A 274 58.10 -38.51 56.79
CA LEU A 274 59.57 -38.65 57.03
C LEU A 274 60.36 -37.37 56.67
N ALA A 275 59.77 -36.51 55.82
CA ALA A 275 60.41 -35.23 55.47
C ALA A 275 60.22 -34.13 56.52
N ASP A 276 59.17 -34.22 57.30
CA ASP A 276 58.79 -33.17 58.31
C ASP A 276 59.40 -33.54 59.71
N SER A 277 60.03 -34.74 59.84
CA SER A 277 60.65 -35.22 61.09
C SER A 277 62.19 -35.13 61.11
N ARG A 278 62.86 -34.35 60.28
CA ARG A 278 64.29 -34.05 60.42
C ARG A 278 64.51 -32.88 61.39
N PRO A 279 65.11 -33.12 62.57
CA PRO A 279 65.53 -32.04 63.44
C PRO A 279 66.74 -31.32 62.86
N GLU A 280 66.84 -30.00 63.12
CA GLU A 280 67.95 -29.12 62.82
C GLU A 280 69.29 -29.60 63.46
#